data_0492bd1a448def2e1d2de4ae1b30a218
#
_entry.id   0492bd1a448def2e1d2de4ae1b30a218
#
_cell.length_a   1.000
_cell.length_b   1.000
_cell.length_c   1.000
_cell.angle_alpha   90.00
_cell.angle_beta   90.00
_cell.angle_gamma   90.00
#
_symmetry.space_group_name_H-M   'P 1'
#
loop_
_entity.id
_entity.type
_entity.pdbx_description
1 polymer ?
#
loop_
_entity_poly.entity_id
_entity_poly.type
_entity_poly.pdbx_seq_one_letter_code
_entity_poly.pdbx_strand_id
1 'polypeptide(L)'
;HGVFRRQRQMCIRDRHTVTEEVTGIDIVKAQIRIAEGAKIGEDSALPNQENIKLDGYAIQCRVTTEDPLNNFMPDYGKIMTYRSASGFGVRLDGATAASGSIITPYYDSLLVKVTTWAQSTDDCIRRMDRALREFRIRGVKTNLVFLESLINNNDFQSGSYNTNFVDTNKELYNFKPKKDRASKIISYLGDIVVNGHADIKGRANDFTLTNPVVPPFEKNNNVINYVEELKKSGPEKFSQSIKEKKYTLIT
;
A
#
# COMPACT_ATOMS: atom_id res chain seq x y z
N HIS A 1 36.18 -2.09 -12.77
CA HIS A 1 35.71 -0.69 -12.93
C HIS A 1 34.33 -0.55 -13.65
N GLY A 2 33.97 -1.46 -14.57
CA GLY A 2 32.73 -1.38 -15.35
C GLY A 2 31.43 -1.66 -14.54
N VAL A 3 31.49 -2.57 -13.59
CA VAL A 3 30.30 -2.95 -12.76
C VAL A 3 29.93 -1.82 -11.80
N PHE A 4 30.90 -1.17 -11.17
CA PHE A 4 30.63 -0.04 -10.27
C PHE A 4 30.12 1.21 -11.01
N ARG A 5 30.48 1.41 -12.28
CA ARG A 5 29.91 2.49 -13.11
C ARG A 5 28.45 2.24 -13.43
N ARG A 6 28.05 0.99 -13.73
CA ARG A 6 26.64 0.64 -13.95
C ARG A 6 25.80 0.80 -12.69
N GLN A 7 26.30 0.39 -11.53
CA GLN A 7 25.62 0.59 -10.25
C GLN A 7 25.47 2.07 -9.92
N ARG A 8 26.48 2.91 -10.15
CA ARG A 8 26.34 4.37 -9.98
C ARG A 8 25.32 4.98 -10.93
N GLN A 9 25.27 4.57 -12.18
CA GLN A 9 24.28 5.06 -13.14
C GLN A 9 22.86 4.66 -12.75
N MET A 10 22.64 3.40 -12.35
CA MET A 10 21.32 2.94 -11.88
C MET A 10 20.89 3.60 -10.56
N CYS A 11 21.81 3.88 -9.65
CA CYS A 11 21.49 4.48 -8.36
C CYS A 11 21.27 6.00 -8.45
N ILE A 12 21.96 6.72 -9.31
CA ILE A 12 21.92 8.20 -9.39
C ILE A 12 20.88 8.65 -10.40
N ARG A 13 20.88 8.12 -11.60
CA ARG A 13 20.03 8.61 -12.70
C ARG A 13 18.54 8.30 -12.49
N ASP A 14 18.21 7.05 -12.19
CA ASP A 14 16.82 6.57 -12.22
C ASP A 14 16.10 6.64 -10.87
N ARG A 15 16.78 7.08 -9.80
CA ARG A 15 16.29 6.96 -8.42
C ARG A 15 16.31 8.25 -7.63
N HIS A 16 16.86 9.34 -8.15
CA HIS A 16 17.05 10.60 -7.42
C HIS A 16 15.97 11.65 -7.71
N THR A 17 14.72 11.25 -7.78
CA THR A 17 13.58 12.19 -7.81
C THR A 17 13.54 13.07 -6.57
N VAL A 18 14.05 12.60 -5.43
CA VAL A 18 14.23 13.37 -4.20
C VAL A 18 15.12 14.60 -4.44
N THR A 19 16.26 14.41 -5.13
CA THR A 19 17.17 15.51 -5.44
C THR A 19 16.50 16.53 -6.34
N GLU A 20 15.75 16.10 -7.34
CA GLU A 20 15.00 16.99 -8.24
C GLU A 20 13.95 17.83 -7.49
N GLU A 21 13.21 17.18 -6.56
CA GLU A 21 12.18 17.86 -5.77
C GLU A 21 12.75 18.92 -4.82
N VAL A 22 13.91 18.66 -4.18
CA VAL A 22 14.48 19.60 -3.22
C VAL A 22 15.40 20.64 -3.84
N THR A 23 15.92 20.41 -5.05
CA THR A 23 16.82 21.35 -5.73
C THR A 23 16.17 22.10 -6.88
N GLY A 24 15.05 21.58 -7.42
CA GLY A 24 14.43 22.08 -8.65
C GLY A 24 15.24 21.84 -9.91
N ILE A 25 16.28 20.98 -9.86
CA ILE A 25 17.15 20.67 -11.00
C ILE A 25 16.69 19.39 -11.67
N ASP A 26 16.37 19.47 -12.97
CA ASP A 26 16.11 18.31 -13.82
C ASP A 26 17.43 17.61 -14.13
N ILE A 27 17.66 16.48 -13.42
CA ILE A 27 18.92 15.71 -13.54
C ILE A 27 19.09 15.12 -14.94
N VAL A 28 18.01 14.69 -15.59
CA VAL A 28 18.06 14.09 -16.94
C VAL A 28 18.43 15.17 -17.95
N LYS A 29 17.80 16.33 -17.89
CA LYS A 29 18.16 17.46 -18.73
C LYS A 29 19.59 17.90 -18.51
N ALA A 30 20.02 17.98 -17.24
CA ALA A 30 21.42 18.30 -16.91
C ALA A 30 22.41 17.32 -17.53
N GLN A 31 22.13 16.01 -17.48
CA GLN A 31 22.96 14.98 -18.12
C GLN A 31 23.02 15.14 -19.65
N ILE A 32 21.91 15.44 -20.29
CA ILE A 32 21.87 15.68 -21.74
C ILE A 32 22.73 16.89 -22.09
N ARG A 33 22.60 18.00 -21.37
CA ARG A 33 23.39 19.22 -21.60
C ARG A 33 24.88 18.98 -21.42
N ILE A 34 25.30 18.22 -20.41
CA ILE A 34 26.69 17.80 -20.23
C ILE A 34 27.17 16.95 -21.41
N ALA A 35 26.37 16.04 -21.91
CA ALA A 35 26.69 15.22 -23.07
C ALA A 35 26.82 16.05 -24.37
N GLU A 36 26.09 17.16 -24.47
CA GLU A 36 26.22 18.15 -25.56
C GLU A 36 27.45 19.08 -25.42
N GLY A 37 28.17 18.99 -24.29
CA GLY A 37 29.39 19.73 -24.04
C GLY A 37 29.23 20.97 -23.17
N ALA A 38 28.06 21.22 -22.61
CA ALA A 38 27.82 22.31 -21.67
C ALA A 38 28.57 22.08 -20.35
N LYS A 39 29.07 23.16 -19.76
CA LYS A 39 29.78 23.13 -18.47
C LYS A 39 28.88 23.61 -17.36
N ILE A 40 29.19 23.19 -16.13
CA ILE A 40 28.50 23.65 -14.91
C ILE A 40 28.65 25.17 -14.81
N GLY A 41 27.54 25.87 -14.62
CA GLY A 41 27.46 27.32 -14.54
C GLY A 41 27.21 28.05 -15.85
N GLU A 42 27.31 27.39 -16.98
CA GLU A 42 27.08 27.99 -18.32
C GLU A 42 25.61 27.90 -18.77
N ASP A 43 24.85 26.98 -18.19
CA ASP A 43 23.44 26.73 -18.56
C ASP A 43 22.54 26.79 -17.31
N SER A 44 21.33 27.26 -17.48
CA SER A 44 20.29 27.28 -16.42
C SER A 44 19.95 25.89 -15.88
N ALA A 45 20.14 24.84 -16.71
CA ALA A 45 19.99 23.44 -16.29
C ALA A 45 21.20 22.89 -15.50
N LEU A 46 22.30 23.63 -15.48
CA LEU A 46 23.59 23.27 -14.85
C LEU A 46 24.08 24.44 -13.99
N PRO A 47 23.36 24.84 -12.92
CA PRO A 47 23.77 25.94 -12.08
C PRO A 47 25.10 25.65 -11.38
N ASN A 48 25.85 26.69 -11.02
CA ASN A 48 27.00 26.55 -10.14
C ASN A 48 26.57 25.97 -8.79
N GLN A 49 27.45 25.20 -8.14
CA GLN A 49 27.18 24.56 -6.85
C GLN A 49 26.69 25.56 -5.79
N GLU A 50 27.20 26.78 -5.80
CA GLU A 50 26.84 27.83 -4.86
C GLU A 50 25.40 28.37 -5.02
N ASN A 51 24.84 28.19 -6.23
CA ASN A 51 23.50 28.63 -6.58
C ASN A 51 22.44 27.55 -6.32
N ILE A 52 22.86 26.33 -5.99
CA ILE A 52 21.94 25.22 -5.69
C ILE A 52 21.40 25.43 -4.27
N LYS A 53 20.12 25.72 -4.18
CA LYS A 53 19.40 25.82 -2.90
C LYS A 53 18.62 24.54 -2.65
N LEU A 54 18.61 24.10 -1.39
CA LEU A 54 17.75 23.03 -0.93
C LEU A 54 16.46 23.64 -0.39
N ASP A 55 15.33 23.25 -0.96
CA ASP A 55 14.01 23.71 -0.55
C ASP A 55 13.19 22.53 -0.04
N GLY A 56 12.80 22.60 1.22
CA GLY A 56 11.99 21.57 1.88
C GLY A 56 12.66 20.20 2.01
N TYR A 57 11.82 19.21 2.16
CA TYR A 57 12.18 17.80 2.39
C TYR A 57 11.44 16.91 1.42
N ALA A 58 12.10 15.86 0.95
CA ALA A 58 11.47 14.88 0.07
C ALA A 58 11.79 13.45 0.50
N ILE A 59 10.81 12.57 0.32
CA ILE A 59 10.91 11.13 0.59
C ILE A 59 10.48 10.39 -0.67
N GLN A 60 11.23 9.37 -1.06
CA GLN A 60 10.88 8.51 -2.19
C GLN A 60 10.65 7.08 -1.71
N CYS A 61 9.52 6.50 -2.10
CA CYS A 61 9.22 5.08 -1.96
C CYS A 61 9.11 4.41 -3.33
N ARG A 62 9.67 3.21 -3.44
CA ARG A 62 9.57 2.37 -4.64
C ARG A 62 8.49 1.32 -4.40
N VAL A 63 7.37 1.44 -5.09
CA VAL A 63 6.31 0.44 -5.08
C VAL A 63 6.65 -0.63 -6.10
N THR A 64 6.84 -1.86 -5.59
CA THR A 64 7.26 -3.03 -6.39
C THR A 64 6.24 -4.16 -6.26
N THR A 65 6.23 -5.08 -7.23
CA THR A 65 5.47 -6.33 -7.16
C THR A 65 6.26 -7.40 -6.43
N GLU A 66 6.52 -7.17 -5.16
CA GLU A 66 7.26 -8.07 -4.28
C GLU A 66 6.45 -8.39 -3.04
N ASP A 67 6.53 -9.63 -2.57
CA ASP A 67 5.83 -10.10 -1.36
C ASP A 67 6.72 -9.96 -0.12
N PRO A 68 6.49 -8.97 0.74
CA PRO A 68 7.31 -8.78 1.94
C PRO A 68 7.23 -9.94 2.94
N LEU A 69 6.13 -10.71 2.92
CA LEU A 69 5.96 -11.88 3.78
C LEU A 69 6.75 -13.09 3.29
N ASN A 70 7.20 -13.05 2.03
CA ASN A 70 7.96 -14.12 1.40
C ASN A 70 9.32 -13.60 0.91
N ASN A 71 10.10 -12.99 1.81
CA ASN A 71 11.45 -12.45 1.56
C ASN A 71 11.53 -11.57 0.31
N PHE A 72 10.52 -10.72 0.06
CA PHE A 72 10.44 -9.86 -1.13
C PHE A 72 10.54 -10.62 -2.45
N MET A 73 10.08 -11.88 -2.48
CA MET A 73 10.00 -12.63 -3.72
C MET A 73 9.10 -11.90 -4.72
N PRO A 74 9.58 -11.66 -5.95
CA PRO A 74 8.79 -11.01 -6.98
C PRO A 74 7.52 -11.81 -7.30
N ASP A 75 6.40 -11.11 -7.41
CA ASP A 75 5.10 -11.66 -7.79
C ASP A 75 4.75 -11.21 -9.21
N TYR A 76 4.17 -12.13 -9.98
CA TYR A 76 3.89 -11.96 -11.40
C TYR A 76 2.41 -12.19 -11.66
N GLY A 77 1.87 -11.54 -12.67
CA GLY A 77 0.47 -11.73 -13.02
C GLY A 77 -0.15 -10.52 -13.69
N LYS A 78 -1.47 -10.55 -13.84
CA LYS A 78 -2.24 -9.45 -14.42
C LYS A 78 -2.70 -8.49 -13.34
N ILE A 79 -2.39 -7.22 -13.51
CA ILE A 79 -2.94 -6.16 -12.67
C ILE A 79 -4.42 -5.98 -13.00
N MET A 80 -5.29 -6.34 -12.06
CA MET A 80 -6.75 -6.21 -12.23
C MET A 80 -7.22 -4.77 -11.98
N THR A 81 -6.61 -4.11 -10.99
CA THR A 81 -6.91 -2.73 -10.63
C THR A 81 -5.61 -2.02 -10.31
N TYR A 82 -5.42 -0.85 -10.92
CA TYR A 82 -4.35 0.09 -10.57
C TYR A 82 -4.96 1.46 -10.36
N ARG A 83 -4.82 1.98 -9.15
CA ARG A 83 -5.13 3.36 -8.79
C ARG A 83 -4.00 3.90 -7.95
N SER A 84 -3.42 5.00 -8.40
CA SER A 84 -2.33 5.69 -7.72
C SER A 84 -2.85 6.81 -6.83
N ALA A 85 -1.97 7.30 -5.96
CA ALA A 85 -2.17 8.54 -5.23
C ALA A 85 -2.02 9.75 -6.17
N SER A 86 -2.52 10.91 -5.72
CA SER A 86 -2.32 12.18 -6.38
C SER A 86 -2.43 13.34 -5.39
N GLY A 87 -2.15 14.56 -5.86
CA GLY A 87 -2.32 15.77 -5.09
C GLY A 87 -1.03 16.56 -4.92
N PHE A 88 -1.14 17.70 -4.24
CA PHE A 88 -0.04 18.62 -4.02
C PHE A 88 1.14 17.97 -3.29
N GLY A 89 2.36 18.13 -3.83
CA GLY A 89 3.59 17.57 -3.28
C GLY A 89 3.69 16.05 -3.39
N VAL A 90 2.96 15.42 -4.33
CA VAL A 90 3.07 14.00 -4.68
C VAL A 90 3.46 13.90 -6.14
N ARG A 91 4.63 13.35 -6.39
CA ARG A 91 5.13 13.03 -7.72
C ARG A 91 5.16 11.53 -7.93
N LEU A 92 4.72 11.11 -9.11
CA LEU A 92 4.73 9.71 -9.52
C LEU A 92 5.57 9.54 -10.79
N ASP A 93 6.59 8.71 -10.68
CA ASP A 93 7.40 8.29 -11.82
C ASP A 93 7.04 6.83 -12.11
N GLY A 94 6.00 6.65 -12.93
CA GLY A 94 5.45 5.34 -13.26
C GLY A 94 6.29 4.61 -14.30
N ALA A 95 6.32 3.28 -14.15
CA ALA A 95 6.77 2.37 -15.19
C ALA A 95 5.55 1.92 -16.03
N THR A 96 5.41 0.65 -16.31
CA THR A 96 4.33 0.08 -17.14
C THR A 96 3.06 -0.26 -16.36
N ALA A 97 2.88 0.28 -15.16
CA ALA A 97 1.77 -0.07 -14.28
C ALA A 97 0.45 0.61 -14.71
N ALA A 98 -0.46 -0.19 -15.24
CA ALA A 98 -1.83 0.20 -15.55
C ALA A 98 -2.78 -0.97 -15.28
N SER A 99 -4.09 -0.67 -15.13
CA SER A 99 -5.10 -1.75 -15.06
C SER A 99 -5.09 -2.55 -16.37
N GLY A 100 -4.98 -3.87 -16.25
CA GLY A 100 -4.86 -4.77 -17.39
C GLY A 100 -3.43 -5.15 -17.79
N SER A 101 -2.40 -4.43 -17.31
CA SER A 101 -0.99 -4.75 -17.61
C SER A 101 -0.60 -6.11 -17.02
N ILE A 102 0.27 -6.81 -17.74
CA ILE A 102 0.84 -8.09 -17.30
C ILE A 102 2.25 -7.86 -16.80
N ILE A 103 2.47 -8.22 -15.54
CA ILE A 103 3.81 -8.21 -14.93
C ILE A 103 4.46 -9.54 -15.22
N THR A 104 5.62 -9.50 -15.88
CA THR A 104 6.36 -10.67 -16.30
C THR A 104 7.62 -10.87 -15.44
N PRO A 105 8.14 -12.10 -15.33
CA PRO A 105 9.37 -12.35 -14.57
C PRO A 105 10.66 -11.86 -15.27
N TYR A 106 10.54 -11.35 -16.50
CA TYR A 106 11.70 -10.97 -17.32
C TYR A 106 12.16 -9.54 -17.12
N TYR A 107 11.36 -8.71 -16.46
CA TYR A 107 11.64 -7.28 -16.23
C TYR A 107 11.61 -6.96 -14.73
N ASP A 108 12.04 -5.73 -14.40
CA ASP A 108 12.05 -5.23 -13.03
C ASP A 108 10.60 -5.24 -12.42
N SER A 109 10.52 -5.60 -11.15
CA SER A 109 9.28 -5.59 -10.35
C SER A 109 8.73 -4.19 -10.06
N LEU A 110 9.45 -3.12 -10.46
CA LEU A 110 9.07 -1.75 -10.16
C LEU A 110 7.80 -1.33 -10.89
N LEU A 111 6.77 -0.93 -10.12
CA LEU A 111 5.54 -0.37 -10.64
C LEU A 111 5.61 1.15 -10.76
N VAL A 112 6.02 1.81 -9.68
CA VAL A 112 6.05 3.27 -9.61
C VAL A 112 6.98 3.74 -8.50
N LYS A 113 7.65 4.85 -8.72
CA LYS A 113 8.32 5.63 -7.68
C LYS A 113 7.35 6.70 -7.21
N VAL A 114 7.11 6.72 -5.92
CA VAL A 114 6.30 7.75 -5.26
C VAL A 114 7.25 8.67 -4.54
N THR A 115 7.28 9.93 -4.93
CA THR A 115 8.08 10.94 -4.25
C THR A 115 7.15 11.96 -3.65
N THR A 116 7.30 12.24 -2.36
CA THR A 116 6.58 13.32 -1.69
C THR A 116 7.54 14.41 -1.29
N TRP A 117 7.06 15.64 -1.38
CA TRP A 117 7.78 16.85 -0.96
C TRP A 117 6.94 17.68 0.00
N ALA A 118 7.56 18.28 0.99
CA ALA A 118 6.94 19.24 1.90
C ALA A 118 7.98 20.19 2.52
N GLN A 119 7.51 21.28 3.14
CA GLN A 119 8.35 22.27 3.85
C GLN A 119 8.98 21.70 5.13
N SER A 120 8.32 20.70 5.76
CA SER A 120 8.82 20.05 6.97
C SER A 120 8.92 18.52 6.77
N THR A 121 9.81 17.88 7.52
CA THR A 121 9.96 16.41 7.51
C THR A 121 8.66 15.72 7.91
N ASP A 122 7.98 16.20 8.95
CA ASP A 122 6.74 15.62 9.46
C ASP A 122 5.62 15.66 8.43
N ASP A 123 5.48 16.77 7.71
CA ASP A 123 4.48 16.90 6.66
C ASP A 123 4.83 16.02 5.46
N CYS A 124 6.11 15.87 5.15
CA CYS A 124 6.58 14.98 4.10
C CYS A 124 6.23 13.51 4.43
N ILE A 125 6.48 13.07 5.67
CA ILE A 125 6.15 11.74 6.18
C ILE A 125 4.64 11.51 6.14
N ARG A 126 3.83 12.44 6.68
CA ARG A 126 2.36 12.34 6.66
C ARG A 126 1.81 12.27 5.24
N ARG A 127 2.40 13.04 4.32
CA ARG A 127 2.03 13.02 2.90
C ARG A 127 2.37 11.69 2.24
N MET A 128 3.52 11.11 2.56
CA MET A 128 3.90 9.78 2.07
C MET A 128 2.98 8.69 2.61
N ASP A 129 2.68 8.69 3.92
CA ASP A 129 1.74 7.73 4.51
C ASP A 129 0.36 7.79 3.85
N ARG A 130 -0.17 9.01 3.64
CA ARG A 130 -1.42 9.21 2.91
C ARG A 130 -1.32 8.66 1.48
N ALA A 131 -0.27 9.03 0.75
CA ALA A 131 -0.09 8.60 -0.63
C ALA A 131 -0.05 7.06 -0.74
N LEU A 132 0.74 6.39 0.11
CA LEU A 132 0.81 4.92 0.12
C LEU A 132 -0.55 4.27 0.42
N ARG A 133 -1.35 4.84 1.33
CA ARG A 133 -2.70 4.33 1.66
C ARG A 133 -3.73 4.55 0.55
N GLU A 134 -3.55 5.54 -0.30
CA GLU A 134 -4.43 5.81 -1.44
C GLU A 134 -4.27 4.80 -2.57
N PHE A 135 -3.11 4.14 -2.67
CA PHE A 135 -2.89 3.11 -3.70
C PHE A 135 -3.88 1.96 -3.60
N ARG A 136 -4.37 1.54 -4.76
CA ARG A 136 -5.19 0.33 -4.92
C ARG A 136 -4.63 -0.49 -6.08
N ILE A 137 -3.83 -1.48 -5.74
CA ILE A 137 -3.25 -2.43 -6.69
C ILE A 137 -3.82 -3.80 -6.34
N ARG A 138 -4.41 -4.46 -7.33
CA ARG A 138 -5.00 -5.79 -7.20
C ARG A 138 -4.58 -6.68 -8.36
N GLY A 139 -4.47 -7.98 -8.10
CA GLY A 139 -4.06 -9.00 -9.06
C GLY A 139 -2.63 -9.47 -8.86
N VAL A 140 -1.80 -8.66 -8.20
CA VAL A 140 -0.42 -8.97 -7.80
C VAL A 140 -0.18 -8.52 -6.37
N LYS A 141 0.72 -9.18 -5.67
CA LYS A 141 1.21 -8.75 -4.37
C LYS A 141 2.15 -7.57 -4.55
N THR A 142 2.23 -6.70 -3.54
CA THR A 142 3.08 -5.52 -3.55
C THR A 142 3.71 -5.28 -2.19
N ASN A 143 4.79 -4.51 -2.16
CA ASN A 143 5.48 -4.12 -0.94
C ASN A 143 4.82 -2.93 -0.20
N LEU A 144 3.62 -2.47 -0.61
CA LEU A 144 2.95 -1.31 -0.01
C LEU A 144 2.78 -1.41 1.51
N VAL A 145 2.42 -2.60 2.02
CA VAL A 145 2.21 -2.81 3.46
C VAL A 145 3.51 -2.63 4.23
N PHE A 146 4.63 -3.08 3.68
CA PHE A 146 5.95 -2.89 4.25
C PHE A 146 6.34 -1.41 4.24
N LEU A 147 6.12 -0.70 3.14
CA LEU A 147 6.40 0.73 3.05
C LEU A 147 5.57 1.54 4.05
N GLU A 148 4.28 1.22 4.22
CA GLU A 148 3.44 1.83 5.25
C GLU A 148 3.99 1.57 6.66
N SER A 149 4.46 0.35 6.96
CA SER A 149 5.07 0.01 8.24
C SER A 149 6.35 0.80 8.49
N LEU A 150 7.21 0.92 7.47
CA LEU A 150 8.47 1.64 7.55
C LEU A 150 8.28 3.13 7.79
N ILE A 151 7.39 3.78 7.06
CA ILE A 151 7.10 5.22 7.20
C ILE A 151 6.50 5.55 8.58
N ASN A 152 5.75 4.62 9.16
CA ASN A 152 5.13 4.79 10.47
C ASN A 152 6.01 4.31 11.64
N ASN A 153 7.23 3.86 11.38
CA ASN A 153 8.18 3.47 12.43
C ASN A 153 8.77 4.70 13.11
N ASN A 154 8.84 4.69 14.45
CA ASN A 154 9.32 5.82 15.24
C ASN A 154 10.79 6.18 14.98
N ASP A 155 11.65 5.17 14.79
CA ASP A 155 13.07 5.39 14.51
C ASP A 155 13.27 6.02 13.12
N PHE A 156 12.42 5.63 12.15
CA PHE A 156 12.42 6.26 10.83
C PHE A 156 11.96 7.72 10.92
N GLN A 157 10.90 8.00 11.68
CA GLN A 157 10.36 9.36 11.83
C GLN A 157 11.31 10.29 12.58
N SER A 158 12.05 9.77 13.57
CA SER A 158 13.05 10.54 14.32
C SER A 158 14.38 10.75 13.58
N GLY A 159 14.57 10.11 12.41
CA GLY A 159 15.81 10.13 11.67
C GLY A 159 16.92 9.23 12.24
N SER A 160 16.59 8.37 13.20
CA SER A 160 17.52 7.45 13.86
C SER A 160 17.70 6.14 13.09
N TYR A 161 18.05 6.22 11.81
CA TYR A 161 18.21 5.05 10.95
C TYR A 161 19.51 5.10 10.14
N ASN A 162 19.98 3.94 9.75
CA ASN A 162 21.14 3.76 8.88
C ASN A 162 20.77 2.83 7.71
N THR A 163 21.73 2.54 6.85
CA THR A 163 21.52 1.68 5.66
C THR A 163 21.11 0.26 6.00
N ASN A 164 21.42 -0.24 7.20
CA ASN A 164 21.07 -1.57 7.67
C ASN A 164 19.75 -1.61 8.46
N PHE A 165 19.06 -0.48 8.57
CA PHE A 165 17.83 -0.32 9.36
C PHE A 165 16.76 -1.36 9.01
N VAL A 166 16.56 -1.63 7.72
CA VAL A 166 15.57 -2.60 7.23
C VAL A 166 15.94 -4.03 7.66
N ASP A 167 17.22 -4.39 7.61
CA ASP A 167 17.69 -5.75 7.92
C ASP A 167 17.68 -6.03 9.42
N THR A 168 17.93 -5.00 10.24
CA THR A 168 18.04 -5.13 11.70
C THR A 168 16.70 -5.04 12.41
N ASN A 169 15.71 -4.33 11.84
CA ASN A 169 14.43 -4.07 12.49
C ASN A 169 13.33 -5.05 12.06
N LYS A 170 13.20 -6.15 12.81
CA LYS A 170 12.20 -7.20 12.52
C LYS A 170 10.75 -6.73 12.73
N GLU A 171 10.51 -5.66 13.47
CA GLU A 171 9.17 -5.13 13.71
C GLU A 171 8.52 -4.59 12.43
N LEU A 172 9.33 -4.18 11.45
CA LEU A 172 8.87 -3.72 10.14
C LEU A 172 8.06 -4.79 9.39
N TYR A 173 8.28 -6.06 9.70
CA TYR A 173 7.63 -7.21 9.07
C TYR A 173 6.38 -7.68 9.82
N ASN A 174 6.06 -7.07 10.96
CA ASN A 174 4.86 -7.40 11.73
C ASN A 174 3.64 -6.64 11.20
N PHE A 175 3.12 -7.09 10.08
CA PHE A 175 2.00 -6.43 9.43
C PHE A 175 0.69 -6.73 10.14
N LYS A 176 -0.05 -5.68 10.50
CA LYS A 176 -1.44 -5.84 10.96
C LYS A 176 -2.30 -6.27 9.77
N PRO A 177 -3.02 -7.40 9.86
CA PRO A 177 -3.89 -7.85 8.77
C PRO A 177 -4.94 -6.78 8.50
N LYS A 178 -4.99 -6.29 7.25
CA LYS A 178 -6.06 -5.36 6.83
C LYS A 178 -7.33 -6.17 6.65
N LYS A 179 -8.37 -5.88 7.42
CA LYS A 179 -9.69 -6.48 7.22
C LYS A 179 -10.18 -6.13 5.80
N ASP A 180 -10.70 -7.10 5.10
CA ASP A 180 -11.35 -6.88 3.82
C ASP A 180 -12.65 -6.06 3.98
N ARG A 181 -13.26 -5.67 2.85
CA ARG A 181 -14.47 -4.85 2.88
C ARG A 181 -15.63 -5.58 3.55
N ALA A 182 -15.77 -6.89 3.31
CA ALA A 182 -16.85 -7.68 3.87
C ALA A 182 -16.70 -7.79 5.39
N SER A 183 -15.50 -8.11 5.88
CA SER A 183 -15.20 -8.16 7.32
C SER A 183 -15.43 -6.81 8.02
N LYS A 184 -15.12 -5.69 7.35
CA LYS A 184 -15.39 -4.34 7.90
C LYS A 184 -16.89 -4.06 7.99
N ILE A 185 -17.65 -4.41 6.95
CA ILE A 185 -19.12 -4.22 6.94
C ILE A 185 -19.76 -5.10 8.01
N ILE A 186 -19.38 -6.37 8.11
CA ILE A 186 -19.92 -7.30 9.12
C ILE A 186 -19.57 -6.81 10.53
N SER A 187 -18.33 -6.36 10.75
CA SER A 187 -17.94 -5.79 12.05
C SER A 187 -18.76 -4.55 12.40
N TYR A 188 -19.00 -3.66 11.43
CA TYR A 188 -19.82 -2.45 11.62
C TYR A 188 -21.28 -2.79 11.90
N LEU A 189 -21.87 -3.71 11.13
CA LEU A 189 -23.24 -4.16 11.37
C LEU A 189 -23.38 -4.84 12.73
N GLY A 190 -22.40 -5.68 13.11
CA GLY A 190 -22.37 -6.30 14.44
C GLY A 190 -22.30 -5.27 15.55
N ASP A 191 -21.48 -4.22 15.39
CA ASP A 191 -21.40 -3.13 16.37
C ASP A 191 -22.73 -2.37 16.49
N ILE A 192 -23.38 -2.05 15.37
CA ILE A 192 -24.72 -1.41 15.38
C ILE A 192 -25.76 -2.28 16.08
N VAL A 193 -25.76 -3.58 15.80
CA VAL A 193 -26.73 -4.52 16.39
C VAL A 193 -26.56 -4.63 17.91
N VAL A 194 -25.30 -4.66 18.36
CA VAL A 194 -24.97 -4.84 19.79
C VAL A 194 -25.05 -3.53 20.57
N ASN A 195 -24.48 -2.45 20.01
CA ASN A 195 -24.25 -1.18 20.71
C ASN A 195 -25.21 -0.07 20.27
N GLY A 196 -26.01 -0.30 19.23
CA GLY A 196 -26.84 0.72 18.57
C GLY A 196 -26.03 1.68 17.68
N HIS A 197 -26.72 2.38 16.79
CA HIS A 197 -26.08 3.38 15.93
C HIS A 197 -25.75 4.65 16.70
N ALA A 198 -24.56 5.18 16.56
CA ALA A 198 -24.08 6.35 17.32
C ALA A 198 -24.97 7.59 17.15
N ASP A 199 -25.50 7.82 15.92
CA ASP A 199 -26.37 8.95 15.60
C ASP A 199 -27.80 8.81 16.18
N ILE A 200 -28.16 7.61 16.63
CA ILE A 200 -29.50 7.31 17.17
C ILE A 200 -29.47 7.31 18.71
N LYS A 201 -28.31 7.13 19.34
CA LYS A 201 -28.12 7.07 20.80
C LYS A 201 -28.63 8.31 21.58
N GLY A 202 -29.01 9.38 20.92
CA GLY A 202 -29.61 10.57 21.57
C GLY A 202 -31.05 10.87 21.19
N ARG A 203 -31.60 10.17 20.18
CA ARG A 203 -32.96 10.38 19.65
C ARG A 203 -33.95 9.29 20.05
N ALA A 204 -33.50 8.26 20.75
CA ALA A 204 -34.26 7.05 21.06
C ALA A 204 -35.33 7.28 22.14
N ASN A 205 -35.49 8.48 22.73
CA ASN A 205 -36.53 8.72 23.73
C ASN A 205 -37.94 8.84 23.16
N ASP A 206 -38.07 9.00 21.81
CA ASP A 206 -39.40 9.12 21.18
C ASP A 206 -39.76 7.94 20.25
N PHE A 207 -38.84 7.04 19.99
CA PHE A 207 -39.11 5.78 19.33
C PHE A 207 -39.16 4.67 20.38
N THR A 208 -40.37 4.32 20.83
CA THR A 208 -40.58 2.94 21.26
C THR A 208 -40.30 2.05 20.07
N LEU A 209 -39.02 1.65 19.91
CA LEU A 209 -38.70 0.45 19.17
C LEU A 209 -39.48 -0.65 19.90
N THR A 210 -40.71 -0.91 19.43
CA THR A 210 -41.27 -2.24 19.62
C THR A 210 -40.16 -3.16 19.20
N ASN A 211 -39.52 -3.81 20.19
CA ASN A 211 -38.50 -4.81 19.92
C ASN A 211 -38.98 -5.53 18.67
N PRO A 212 -38.24 -5.50 17.55
CA PRO A 212 -38.63 -6.35 16.46
C PRO A 212 -38.76 -7.71 17.13
N VAL A 213 -39.98 -8.27 17.09
CA VAL A 213 -40.18 -9.64 17.55
C VAL A 213 -39.28 -10.42 16.59
N VAL A 214 -38.03 -10.52 16.97
CA VAL A 214 -37.12 -11.50 16.35
C VAL A 214 -37.92 -12.79 16.62
N PRO A 215 -38.52 -13.38 15.58
CA PRO A 215 -39.22 -14.62 15.76
C PRO A 215 -38.25 -15.49 16.54
N PRO A 216 -38.67 -16.15 17.64
CA PRO A 216 -37.75 -16.86 18.49
C PRO A 216 -36.89 -17.66 17.54
N PHE A 217 -35.59 -17.37 17.60
CA PHE A 217 -34.61 -18.06 16.73
C PHE A 217 -34.81 -19.52 17.15
N GLU A 218 -35.72 -20.21 16.45
CA GLU A 218 -35.81 -21.65 16.63
C GLU A 218 -34.39 -22.09 16.42
N LYS A 219 -33.73 -22.49 17.50
CA LYS A 219 -32.40 -23.02 17.48
C LYS A 219 -32.50 -24.09 16.41
N ASN A 220 -32.14 -23.69 15.19
CA ASN A 220 -32.30 -24.57 14.06
C ASN A 220 -31.27 -25.66 14.33
N ASN A 221 -31.71 -26.73 14.96
CA ASN A 221 -30.89 -27.85 15.38
C ASN A 221 -30.03 -28.35 14.21
N ASN A 222 -30.46 -28.02 13.00
CA ASN A 222 -29.73 -28.28 11.77
C ASN A 222 -28.37 -27.55 11.73
N VAL A 223 -28.24 -26.30 12.18
CA VAL A 223 -26.96 -25.55 12.16
C VAL A 223 -25.99 -26.15 13.17
N ILE A 224 -26.49 -26.54 14.35
CA ILE A 224 -25.68 -27.20 15.38
C ILE A 224 -25.20 -28.57 14.87
N ASN A 225 -26.08 -29.33 14.23
CA ASN A 225 -25.74 -30.62 13.63
C ASN A 225 -24.70 -30.47 12.53
N TYR A 226 -24.78 -29.43 11.70
CA TYR A 226 -23.77 -29.17 10.65
C TYR A 226 -22.37 -28.87 11.22
N VAL A 227 -22.30 -28.09 12.28
CA VAL A 227 -21.00 -27.79 12.95
C VAL A 227 -20.44 -29.06 13.59
N GLU A 228 -21.26 -29.91 14.17
CA GLU A 228 -20.84 -31.18 14.75
C GLU A 228 -20.43 -32.19 13.66
N GLU A 229 -21.15 -32.28 12.56
CA GLU A 229 -20.78 -33.10 11.41
C GLU A 229 -19.45 -32.64 10.78
N LEU A 230 -19.24 -31.32 10.65
CA LEU A 230 -17.97 -30.77 10.15
C LEU A 230 -16.79 -31.14 11.07
N LYS A 231 -17.00 -31.08 12.39
CA LYS A 231 -15.96 -31.48 13.37
C LYS A 231 -15.66 -32.97 13.33
N LYS A 232 -16.66 -33.82 13.03
CA LYS A 232 -16.49 -35.29 13.00
C LYS A 232 -15.95 -35.83 11.68
N SER A 233 -16.34 -35.22 10.56
CA SER A 233 -16.08 -35.82 9.21
C SER A 233 -14.96 -35.10 8.44
N GLY A 234 -14.52 -33.91 8.88
CA GLY A 234 -13.56 -33.09 8.15
C GLY A 234 -14.16 -32.35 6.95
N PRO A 235 -13.48 -31.30 6.45
CA PRO A 235 -14.03 -30.39 5.45
C PRO A 235 -14.36 -31.02 4.10
N GLU A 236 -13.62 -32.03 3.65
CA GLU A 236 -13.83 -32.64 2.35
C GLU A 236 -15.09 -33.52 2.29
N LYS A 237 -15.32 -34.37 3.31
CA LYS A 237 -16.52 -35.23 3.42
C LYS A 237 -17.78 -34.41 3.67
N PHE A 238 -17.63 -33.29 4.42
CA PHE A 238 -18.72 -32.35 4.67
C PHE A 238 -19.14 -31.62 3.39
N SER A 239 -18.20 -31.23 2.54
CA SER A 239 -18.49 -30.63 1.22
C SER A 239 -19.23 -31.55 0.29
N GLN A 240 -18.92 -32.84 0.31
CA GLN A 240 -19.68 -33.88 -0.46
C GLN A 240 -21.11 -34.03 0.06
N SER A 241 -21.30 -34.10 1.38
CA SER A 241 -22.60 -34.20 2.02
C SER A 241 -23.52 -33.02 1.70
N ILE A 242 -22.94 -31.80 1.60
CA ILE A 242 -23.72 -30.61 1.20
C ILE A 242 -24.15 -30.67 -0.27
N LYS A 243 -23.33 -31.20 -1.17
CA LYS A 243 -23.67 -31.32 -2.60
C LYS A 243 -24.80 -32.32 -2.86
N GLU A 244 -24.94 -33.34 -2.02
CA GLU A 244 -25.98 -34.38 -2.13
C GLU A 244 -27.32 -33.93 -1.53
N LYS A 245 -27.33 -32.99 -0.59
CA LYS A 245 -28.56 -32.43 -0.02
C LYS A 245 -29.02 -31.24 -0.85
N LYS A 246 -30.06 -31.39 -1.67
CA LYS A 246 -30.71 -30.31 -2.40
C LYS A 246 -31.21 -29.26 -1.40
N TYR A 247 -30.54 -28.11 -1.28
CA TYR A 247 -31.06 -26.98 -0.54
C TYR A 247 -32.00 -26.16 -1.43
N THR A 248 -33.26 -26.14 -1.08
CA THR A 248 -34.19 -25.14 -1.60
C THR A 248 -33.91 -23.87 -0.83
N LEU A 249 -33.21 -22.91 -1.43
CA LEU A 249 -33.16 -21.54 -0.95
C LEU A 249 -34.58 -20.98 -1.10
N ILE A 250 -35.26 -20.80 0.01
CA ILE A 250 -36.48 -19.98 0.05
C ILE A 250 -35.98 -18.53 0.00
N THR A 251 -36.17 -17.88 -1.14
CA THR A 251 -36.00 -16.45 -1.36
C THR A 251 -37.02 -15.65 -0.58
#